data_46cec6cbed19eb7543dd35fd19bc4a13
#
_entry.id   46cec6cbed19eb7543dd35fd19bc4a13
#
_cell.length_a   1.000
_cell.length_b   1.000
_cell.length_c   1.000
_cell.angle_alpha   90.00
_cell.angle_beta   90.00
_cell.angle_gamma   90.00
#
_symmetry.space_group_name_H-M   'P 1'
#
loop_
_entity.id
_entity.type
_entity.pdbx_description
1 polymer ?
#
loop_
_entity_poly.entity_id
_entity_poly.type
_entity_poly.pdbx_seq_one_letter_code
_entity_poly.pdbx_strand_id
1 'polypeptide(L)'
;WGKQRAEWSKEIPDTMTLCNGCRVRITANDTKSWYYVNGDQGVVEDINKNFILVKLDRSGITREIRRVQRYNDIERDKVKDHEKEGPVLHRSIFLEDGSTVEVPYIGSVNYLPVKYGWASTVHSVQGLSLDRLQVSPGHKFFGSPNLAYVALSRARTAEGLTIHGVPEQLSRKIVSAKEALPWI
;
A
#
# COMPACT_ATOMS: atom_id res chain seq x y z
N TRP A 1 -0.75 -24.54 4.86
CA TRP A 1 -0.07 -23.46 4.12
C TRP A 1 -0.85 -22.95 2.90
N GLY A 2 -1.69 -23.78 2.22
CA GLY A 2 -2.29 -23.42 0.93
C GLY A 2 -3.33 -22.29 0.95
N LYS A 3 -4.30 -22.31 1.84
CA LYS A 3 -5.39 -21.30 1.87
C LYS A 3 -4.94 -19.95 2.47
N GLN A 4 -4.12 -19.97 3.51
CA GLN A 4 -3.62 -18.77 4.18
C GLN A 4 -2.60 -17.99 3.33
N ARG A 5 -1.82 -18.72 2.51
CA ARG A 5 -0.89 -18.10 1.55
C ARG A 5 -1.61 -17.24 0.51
N ALA A 6 -2.84 -17.58 0.15
CA ALA A 6 -3.61 -16.84 -0.86
C ALA A 6 -4.03 -15.42 -0.42
N GLU A 7 -4.28 -15.15 0.86
CA GLU A 7 -4.61 -13.80 1.33
C GLU A 7 -3.38 -12.89 1.38
N TRP A 8 -2.25 -13.41 1.83
CA TRP A 8 -0.99 -12.64 1.89
C TRP A 8 -0.37 -12.41 0.52
N SER A 9 -0.52 -13.34 -0.43
CA SER A 9 0.01 -13.19 -1.78
C SER A 9 -0.63 -12.05 -2.58
N LYS A 10 -1.84 -11.64 -2.22
CA LYS A 10 -2.50 -10.48 -2.86
C LYS A 10 -1.84 -9.15 -2.49
N GLU A 11 -1.31 -9.05 -1.27
CA GLU A 11 -0.70 -7.83 -0.76
C GLU A 11 0.84 -7.84 -0.87
N ILE A 12 1.45 -9.00 -0.67
CA ILE A 12 2.91 -9.19 -0.63
C ILE A 12 3.29 -10.19 -1.72
N PRO A 13 3.91 -9.74 -2.81
CA PRO A 13 4.33 -10.63 -3.88
C PRO A 13 5.43 -11.59 -3.37
N ASP A 14 5.40 -12.85 -3.83
CA ASP A 14 6.42 -13.86 -3.50
C ASP A 14 7.82 -13.43 -3.95
N THR A 15 7.90 -12.76 -5.07
CA THR A 15 9.14 -12.24 -5.65
C THR A 15 8.94 -10.83 -6.17
N MET A 16 9.95 -9.99 -6.00
CA MET A 16 9.99 -8.66 -6.57
C MET A 16 11.37 -8.42 -7.17
N THR A 17 11.42 -8.08 -8.45
CA THR A 17 12.67 -7.72 -9.12
C THR A 17 12.86 -6.21 -9.03
N LEU A 18 13.92 -5.77 -8.40
CA LEU A 18 14.30 -4.37 -8.28
C LEU A 18 15.66 -4.13 -8.94
N CYS A 19 15.84 -2.93 -9.45
CA CYS A 19 17.14 -2.43 -9.93
C CYS A 19 17.31 -0.97 -9.49
N ASN A 20 18.53 -0.48 -9.55
CA ASN A 20 18.80 0.94 -9.35
C ASN A 20 18.04 1.76 -10.40
N GLY A 21 17.44 2.86 -9.99
CA GLY A 21 16.52 3.67 -10.80
C GLY A 21 15.06 3.21 -10.80
N CYS A 22 14.74 2.05 -10.23
CA CYS A 22 13.34 1.63 -10.06
C CYS A 22 12.57 2.63 -9.19
N ARG A 23 11.40 3.03 -9.67
CA ARG A 23 10.47 3.82 -8.89
C ARG A 23 9.65 2.92 -7.97
N VAL A 24 9.63 3.24 -6.68
CA VAL A 24 8.93 2.48 -5.67
C VAL A 24 8.02 3.34 -4.81
N ARG A 25 7.00 2.70 -4.24
CA ARG A 25 6.15 3.25 -3.19
C ARG A 25 6.29 2.40 -1.94
N ILE A 26 6.54 3.05 -0.81
CA ILE A 26 6.67 2.42 0.50
C ILE A 26 5.29 2.01 1.01
N THR A 27 5.18 0.83 1.63
CA THR A 27 3.92 0.24 2.10
C THR A 27 3.89 0.02 3.61
N ALA A 28 4.85 0.54 4.35
CA ALA A 28 4.88 0.52 5.81
C ALA A 28 5.43 1.84 6.36
N ASN A 29 5.10 2.14 7.60
CA ASN A 29 5.67 3.27 8.33
C ASN A 29 7.00 2.86 8.97
N ASP A 30 7.95 3.80 9.04
CA ASP A 30 9.08 3.71 9.96
C ASP A 30 8.60 4.10 11.36
N THR A 31 8.35 3.09 12.19
CA THR A 31 7.83 3.30 13.55
C THR A 31 8.89 3.75 14.56
N LYS A 32 10.18 3.71 14.19
CA LYS A 32 11.28 4.10 15.08
C LYS A 32 11.69 5.56 14.93
N SER A 33 11.91 5.98 13.69
CA SER A 33 12.53 7.28 13.40
C SER A 33 11.64 8.19 12.58
N TRP A 34 10.52 7.70 12.08
CA TRP A 34 9.55 8.44 11.25
C TRP A 34 10.16 9.10 10.00
N TYR A 35 11.23 8.50 9.48
CA TYR A 35 11.92 9.01 8.29
C TYR A 35 11.10 8.82 7.02
N TYR A 36 10.24 7.80 7.00
CA TYR A 36 9.31 7.53 5.91
C TYR A 36 7.98 7.00 6.44
N VAL A 37 6.95 7.16 5.65
CA VAL A 37 5.59 6.69 5.95
C VAL A 37 5.02 5.88 4.79
N ASN A 38 3.98 5.10 5.09
CA ASN A 38 3.22 4.39 4.08
C ASN A 38 2.66 5.39 3.05
N GLY A 39 2.91 5.12 1.77
CA GLY A 39 2.54 6.00 0.67
C GLY A 39 3.68 6.85 0.13
N ASP A 40 4.77 7.07 0.88
CA ASP A 40 5.95 7.76 0.37
C ASP A 40 6.47 7.08 -0.90
N GLN A 41 6.88 7.88 -1.86
CA GLN A 41 7.45 7.44 -3.13
C GLN A 41 8.92 7.84 -3.23
N GLY A 42 9.65 7.12 -4.06
CA GLY A 42 11.05 7.42 -4.30
C GLY A 42 11.67 6.54 -5.37
N VAL A 43 12.95 6.76 -5.58
CA VAL A 43 13.77 6.01 -6.54
C VAL A 43 14.81 5.18 -5.80
N VAL A 44 14.94 3.92 -6.19
CA VAL A 44 15.96 3.01 -5.64
C VAL A 44 17.32 3.47 -6.12
N GLU A 45 18.22 3.80 -5.20
CA GLU A 45 19.59 4.18 -5.50
C GLU A 45 20.57 3.02 -5.34
N ASP A 46 20.30 2.13 -4.36
CA ASP A 46 21.14 0.95 -4.15
C ASP A 46 20.34 -0.20 -3.54
N ILE A 47 20.81 -1.43 -3.75
CA ILE A 47 20.14 -2.66 -3.32
C ILE A 47 21.11 -3.52 -2.53
N ASN A 48 20.74 -3.83 -1.29
CA ASN A 48 21.45 -4.75 -0.42
C ASN A 48 20.57 -5.97 -0.09
N LYS A 49 21.16 -7.03 0.44
CA LYS A 49 20.45 -8.27 0.80
C LYS A 49 19.28 -8.04 1.77
N ASN A 50 19.45 -7.13 2.72
CA ASN A 50 18.50 -6.91 3.82
C ASN A 50 17.73 -5.60 3.74
N PHE A 51 18.13 -4.68 2.87
CA PHE A 51 17.53 -3.36 2.72
C PHE A 51 17.77 -2.81 1.31
N ILE A 52 17.07 -1.76 0.99
CA ILE A 52 17.34 -0.93 -0.18
C ILE A 52 17.53 0.53 0.25
N LEU A 53 18.32 1.28 -0.49
CA LEU A 53 18.42 2.73 -0.37
C LEU A 53 17.45 3.38 -1.33
N VAL A 54 16.56 4.20 -0.80
CA VAL A 54 15.54 4.90 -1.59
C VAL A 54 15.68 6.40 -1.36
N LYS A 55 15.89 7.15 -2.44
CA LYS A 55 15.79 8.60 -2.41
C LYS A 55 14.32 9.00 -2.45
N LEU A 56 13.82 9.52 -1.34
CA LEU A 56 12.42 9.89 -1.19
C LEU A 56 12.09 11.16 -1.96
N ASP A 57 10.98 11.16 -2.71
CA ASP A 57 10.53 12.35 -3.45
C ASP A 57 10.18 13.50 -2.51
N ARG A 58 9.54 13.19 -1.38
CA ARG A 58 9.06 14.19 -0.42
C ARG A 58 10.17 15.02 0.20
N SER A 59 11.28 14.39 0.57
CA SER A 59 12.38 15.03 1.29
C SER A 59 13.65 15.24 0.45
N GLY A 60 13.77 14.54 -0.70
CA GLY A 60 15.01 14.46 -1.47
C GLY A 60 16.13 13.69 -0.78
N ILE A 61 15.88 13.13 0.40
CA ILE A 61 16.89 12.44 1.22
C ILE A 61 16.80 10.94 0.98
N THR A 62 17.96 10.29 0.88
CA THR A 62 18.06 8.84 0.76
C THR A 62 17.86 8.19 2.12
N ARG A 63 16.98 7.19 2.16
CA ARG A 63 16.64 6.43 3.36
C ARG A 63 16.80 4.95 3.12
N GLU A 64 17.19 4.28 4.18
CA GLU A 64 17.30 2.83 4.21
C GLU A 64 15.92 2.22 4.50
N ILE A 65 15.40 1.42 3.57
CA ILE A 65 14.15 0.70 3.71
C ILE A 65 14.49 -0.76 4.00
N ARG A 66 14.26 -1.17 5.24
CA ARG A 66 14.56 -2.53 5.72
C ARG A 66 13.38 -3.48 5.50
N ARG A 67 13.67 -4.78 5.52
CA ARG A 67 12.64 -5.81 5.58
C ARG A 67 11.86 -5.69 6.88
N VAL A 68 10.55 -5.89 6.80
CA VAL A 68 9.65 -5.95 7.94
C VAL A 68 9.03 -7.34 8.05
N GLN A 69 8.76 -7.75 9.28
CA GLN A 69 8.06 -9.00 9.55
C GLN A 69 6.59 -8.72 9.83
N ARG A 70 5.71 -9.39 9.09
CA ARG A 70 4.26 -9.34 9.32
C ARG A 70 3.81 -10.71 9.81
N TYR A 71 2.94 -10.69 10.81
CA TYR A 71 2.37 -11.88 11.43
C TYR A 71 0.90 -12.00 11.03
N ASN A 72 0.43 -13.24 10.91
CA ASN A 72 -0.99 -13.53 10.78
C ASN A 72 -1.54 -13.88 12.17
N ASP A 73 -1.85 -12.85 12.92
CA ASP A 73 -2.38 -12.98 14.27
C ASP A 73 -3.80 -13.54 14.24
N ILE A 74 -4.14 -14.34 15.22
CA ILE A 74 -5.48 -14.93 15.39
C ILE A 74 -6.06 -14.49 16.73
N GLU A 75 -7.39 -14.41 16.77
CA GLU A 75 -8.12 -14.13 18.01
C GLU A 75 -7.98 -15.31 18.98
N ARG A 76 -7.84 -15.03 20.28
CA ARG A 76 -7.57 -16.05 21.30
C ARG A 76 -8.67 -17.11 21.40
N ASP A 77 -9.92 -16.75 21.15
CA ASP A 77 -11.07 -17.66 21.14
C ASP A 77 -11.06 -18.64 19.95
N LYS A 78 -10.36 -18.29 18.86
CA LYS A 78 -10.23 -19.11 17.66
C LYS A 78 -9.00 -20.03 17.65
N VAL A 79 -8.15 -19.97 18.67
CA VAL A 79 -6.89 -20.77 18.73
C VAL A 79 -7.20 -22.25 18.58
N LYS A 80 -8.15 -22.81 19.33
CA LYS A 80 -8.50 -24.23 19.29
C LYS A 80 -8.97 -24.72 17.91
N ASP A 81 -9.60 -23.84 17.14
CA ASP A 81 -10.07 -24.23 15.81
C ASP A 81 -8.90 -24.22 14.82
N HIS A 82 -7.97 -23.28 14.94
CA HIS A 82 -6.75 -23.26 14.13
C HIS A 82 -5.76 -24.38 14.47
N GLU A 83 -5.68 -24.83 15.72
CA GLU A 83 -4.85 -25.97 16.14
C GLU A 83 -5.23 -27.27 15.42
N LYS A 84 -6.49 -27.41 14.99
CA LYS A 84 -6.96 -28.56 14.18
C LYS A 84 -6.40 -28.54 12.75
N GLU A 85 -6.04 -27.35 12.26
CA GLU A 85 -5.53 -27.14 10.89
C GLU A 85 -4.01 -27.07 10.83
N GLY A 86 -3.33 -26.82 11.94
CA GLY A 86 -1.88 -26.72 12.03
C GLY A 86 -1.36 -26.07 13.31
N PRO A 87 -0.04 -25.95 13.45
CA PRO A 87 0.57 -25.40 14.65
C PRO A 87 0.25 -23.91 14.81
N VAL A 88 -0.19 -23.53 16.00
CA VAL A 88 -0.32 -22.13 16.44
C VAL A 88 0.94 -21.75 17.21
N LEU A 89 1.57 -20.67 16.79
CA LEU A 89 2.76 -20.10 17.42
C LEU A 89 2.35 -18.88 18.25
N HIS A 90 3.20 -18.49 19.21
CA HIS A 90 2.95 -17.32 20.04
C HIS A 90 4.12 -16.34 19.93
N ARG A 91 3.81 -15.03 19.99
CA ARG A 91 4.81 -13.96 20.07
C ARG A 91 4.46 -12.99 21.19
N SER A 92 5.48 -12.46 21.82
CA SER A 92 5.31 -11.43 22.85
C SER A 92 5.27 -10.05 22.23
N ILE A 93 4.28 -9.25 22.60
CA ILE A 93 4.17 -7.83 22.25
C ILE A 93 4.34 -7.03 23.53
N PHE A 94 5.24 -6.04 23.51
CA PHE A 94 5.39 -5.07 24.59
C PHE A 94 4.35 -3.96 24.39
N LEU A 95 3.59 -3.68 25.44
CA LEU A 95 2.63 -2.59 25.46
C LEU A 95 3.27 -1.31 25.98
N GLU A 96 2.62 -0.16 25.77
CA GLU A 96 3.11 1.14 26.21
C GLU A 96 3.25 1.27 27.74
N ASP A 97 2.47 0.52 28.49
CA ASP A 97 2.53 0.43 29.96
C ASP A 97 3.67 -0.45 30.49
N GLY A 98 4.52 -0.99 29.58
CA GLY A 98 5.62 -1.89 29.91
C GLY A 98 5.20 -3.35 30.14
N SER A 99 3.94 -3.69 30.05
CA SER A 99 3.46 -5.07 30.14
C SER A 99 3.73 -5.83 28.85
N THR A 100 3.72 -7.17 28.95
CA THR A 100 3.91 -8.06 27.82
C THR A 100 2.67 -8.90 27.61
N VAL A 101 2.18 -8.94 26.38
CA VAL A 101 1.03 -9.77 25.99
C VAL A 101 1.48 -10.80 24.97
N GLU A 102 1.10 -12.05 25.16
CA GLU A 102 1.29 -13.11 24.17
C GLU A 102 0.14 -13.09 23.16
N VAL A 103 0.49 -13.00 21.87
CA VAL A 103 -0.45 -13.00 20.75
C VAL A 103 -0.20 -14.25 19.93
N PRO A 104 -1.24 -15.11 19.75
CA PRO A 104 -1.15 -16.29 18.92
C PRO A 104 -1.15 -15.90 17.45
N TYR A 105 -0.35 -16.62 16.63
CA TYR A 105 -0.29 -16.43 15.18
C TYR A 105 -0.08 -17.76 14.45
N ILE A 106 -0.52 -17.85 13.21
CA ILE A 106 -0.47 -19.06 12.38
C ILE A 106 0.60 -19.00 11.28
N GLY A 107 1.28 -17.88 11.14
CA GLY A 107 2.36 -17.73 10.19
C GLY A 107 2.94 -16.33 10.19
N SER A 108 4.12 -16.20 9.62
CA SER A 108 4.77 -14.89 9.45
C SER A 108 5.47 -14.80 8.09
N VAL A 109 5.61 -13.58 7.59
CA VAL A 109 6.36 -13.28 6.38
C VAL A 109 7.33 -12.15 6.62
N ASN A 110 8.55 -12.30 6.12
CA ASN A 110 9.58 -11.26 6.13
C ASN A 110 9.74 -10.73 4.71
N TYR A 111 9.35 -9.48 4.47
CA TYR A 111 9.31 -8.88 3.14
C TYR A 111 9.83 -7.46 3.13
N LEU A 112 10.22 -6.98 1.96
CA LEU A 112 10.58 -5.59 1.74
C LEU A 112 9.29 -4.77 1.53
N PRO A 113 9.00 -3.76 2.38
CA PRO A 113 7.72 -3.06 2.37
C PRO A 113 7.64 -2.00 1.27
N VAL A 114 7.79 -2.42 0.03
CA VAL A 114 7.67 -1.57 -1.16
C VAL A 114 6.83 -2.23 -2.25
N LYS A 115 6.25 -1.43 -3.11
CA LYS A 115 5.61 -1.82 -4.38
C LYS A 115 6.18 -0.97 -5.50
N TYR A 116 6.02 -1.42 -6.75
CA TYR A 116 6.37 -0.57 -7.88
C TYR A 116 5.58 0.73 -7.86
N GLY A 117 6.26 1.85 -8.08
CA GLY A 117 5.72 3.20 -8.01
C GLY A 117 5.29 3.81 -9.35
N TRP A 118 5.40 3.04 -10.46
CA TRP A 118 5.10 3.53 -11.81
C TRP A 118 3.60 3.71 -12.08
N ALA A 119 2.77 2.86 -11.48
CA ALA A 119 1.33 2.92 -11.62
C ALA A 119 0.67 2.44 -10.32
N SER A 120 -0.54 2.95 -10.09
CA SER A 120 -1.33 2.62 -8.91
C SER A 120 -2.81 2.59 -9.25
N THR A 121 -3.57 1.80 -8.49
CA THR A 121 -5.03 1.86 -8.58
C THR A 121 -5.54 3.10 -7.85
N VAL A 122 -6.71 3.61 -8.25
CA VAL A 122 -7.34 4.78 -7.62
C VAL A 122 -7.50 4.58 -6.10
N HIS A 123 -7.94 3.39 -5.68
CA HIS A 123 -8.10 3.07 -4.25
C HIS A 123 -6.77 3.16 -3.47
N SER A 124 -5.68 2.70 -4.08
CA SER A 124 -4.38 2.67 -3.38
C SER A 124 -3.70 4.03 -3.26
N VAL A 125 -4.18 5.05 -3.96
CA VAL A 125 -3.70 6.43 -3.88
C VAL A 125 -4.69 7.36 -3.15
N GLN A 126 -5.76 6.81 -2.63
CA GLN A 126 -6.72 7.57 -1.82
C GLN A 126 -6.00 8.18 -0.59
N GLY A 127 -6.22 9.47 -0.35
CA GLY A 127 -5.55 10.23 0.71
C GLY A 127 -4.17 10.78 0.34
N LEU A 128 -3.57 10.37 -0.79
CA LEU A 128 -2.30 10.93 -1.25
C LEU A 128 -2.52 12.25 -2.01
N SER A 129 -1.50 13.12 -1.99
CA SER A 129 -1.41 14.30 -2.86
C SER A 129 -0.19 14.14 -3.76
N LEU A 130 -0.37 14.29 -5.06
CA LEU A 130 0.64 14.04 -6.08
C LEU A 130 0.93 15.32 -6.86
N ASP A 131 2.20 15.66 -7.04
CA ASP A 131 2.61 16.82 -7.83
C ASP A 131 2.42 16.58 -9.32
N ARG A 132 2.57 15.32 -9.77
CA ARG A 132 2.35 14.91 -11.15
C ARG A 132 1.48 13.66 -11.17
N LEU A 133 0.38 13.73 -11.86
CA LEU A 133 -0.60 12.65 -11.99
C LEU A 133 -1.02 12.48 -13.44
N GLN A 134 -0.94 11.25 -13.91
CA GLN A 134 -1.46 10.85 -15.20
C GLN A 134 -2.63 9.90 -15.01
N VAL A 135 -3.80 10.26 -15.53
CA VAL A 135 -5.03 9.49 -15.39
C VAL A 135 -5.51 9.02 -16.75
N SER A 136 -5.81 7.73 -16.87
CA SER A 136 -6.42 7.15 -18.08
C SER A 136 -7.82 6.63 -17.75
N PRO A 137 -8.88 7.37 -18.10
CA PRO A 137 -10.27 7.00 -17.80
C PRO A 137 -10.87 5.95 -18.75
N GLY A 138 -10.10 5.47 -19.73
CA GLY A 138 -10.58 4.53 -20.76
C GLY A 138 -10.99 3.15 -20.26
N HIS A 139 -10.57 2.74 -19.07
CA HIS A 139 -10.88 1.42 -18.53
C HIS A 139 -12.27 1.33 -17.91
N LYS A 140 -12.93 0.17 -18.03
CA LYS A 140 -14.29 -0.09 -17.47
C LYS A 140 -14.39 0.24 -15.97
N PHE A 141 -13.31 0.08 -15.24
CA PHE A 141 -13.22 0.32 -13.81
C PHE A 141 -13.50 1.78 -13.39
N PHE A 142 -13.22 2.75 -14.26
CA PHE A 142 -13.43 4.17 -13.98
C PHE A 142 -14.93 4.57 -13.95
N GLY A 143 -15.82 3.69 -14.35
CA GLY A 143 -17.27 3.91 -14.35
C GLY A 143 -17.97 3.72 -13.01
N SER A 144 -17.23 3.36 -11.94
CA SER A 144 -17.82 3.30 -10.59
C SER A 144 -18.04 4.71 -10.03
N PRO A 145 -19.15 4.92 -9.28
CA PRO A 145 -19.44 6.23 -8.68
C PRO A 145 -18.27 6.78 -7.88
N ASN A 146 -18.03 8.07 -8.00
CA ASN A 146 -17.01 8.84 -7.28
C ASN A 146 -15.53 8.51 -7.60
N LEU A 147 -15.20 7.45 -8.33
CA LEU A 147 -13.81 7.10 -8.63
C LEU A 147 -13.08 8.16 -9.45
N ALA A 148 -13.78 8.80 -10.38
CA ALA A 148 -13.23 9.91 -11.15
C ALA A 148 -12.82 11.07 -10.22
N TYR A 149 -13.70 11.46 -9.30
CA TYR A 149 -13.40 12.47 -8.29
C TYR A 149 -12.19 12.08 -7.44
N VAL A 150 -12.18 10.86 -6.90
CA VAL A 150 -11.06 10.38 -6.07
C VAL A 150 -9.74 10.42 -6.85
N ALA A 151 -9.73 10.02 -8.12
CA ALA A 151 -8.53 10.03 -8.94
C ALA A 151 -8.05 11.47 -9.21
N LEU A 152 -8.94 12.34 -9.73
CA LEU A 152 -8.57 13.69 -10.14
C LEU A 152 -8.17 14.58 -8.96
N SER A 153 -8.84 14.42 -7.81
CA SER A 153 -8.52 15.16 -6.58
C SER A 153 -7.18 14.75 -5.94
N ARG A 154 -6.46 13.78 -6.51
CA ARG A 154 -5.09 13.44 -6.07
C ARG A 154 -4.05 14.41 -6.61
N ALA A 155 -4.32 15.08 -7.73
CA ALA A 155 -3.41 16.11 -8.25
C ALA A 155 -3.42 17.33 -7.34
N ARG A 156 -2.24 17.82 -6.97
CA ARG A 156 -2.08 19.02 -6.13
C ARG A 156 -2.44 20.29 -6.91
N THR A 157 -2.14 20.32 -8.21
CA THR A 157 -2.43 21.44 -9.10
C THR A 157 -2.96 20.94 -10.44
N ALA A 158 -3.65 21.79 -11.17
CA ALA A 158 -4.15 21.46 -12.51
C ALA A 158 -3.00 21.23 -13.51
N GLU A 159 -1.91 21.97 -13.39
CA GLU A 159 -0.72 21.86 -14.26
C GLU A 159 -0.02 20.51 -14.08
N GLY A 160 -0.12 19.90 -12.90
CA GLY A 160 0.42 18.57 -12.61
C GLY A 160 -0.45 17.41 -13.10
N LEU A 161 -1.67 17.69 -13.59
CA LEU A 161 -2.64 16.68 -14.01
C LEU A 161 -2.61 16.49 -15.53
N THR A 162 -2.35 15.26 -15.96
CA THR A 162 -2.49 14.85 -17.35
C THR A 162 -3.59 13.81 -17.48
N ILE A 163 -4.56 14.04 -18.35
CA ILE A 163 -5.66 13.11 -18.60
C ILE A 163 -5.49 12.54 -20.01
N HIS A 164 -5.38 11.20 -20.12
CA HIS A 164 -5.34 10.50 -21.38
C HIS A 164 -6.75 10.07 -21.81
N GLY A 165 -7.12 10.41 -23.03
CA GLY A 165 -8.40 10.03 -23.62
C GLY A 165 -9.17 11.22 -24.16
N VAL A 166 -10.39 10.98 -24.56
CA VAL A 166 -11.27 11.99 -25.17
C VAL A 166 -12.10 12.66 -24.07
N PRO A 167 -12.23 13.99 -24.06
CA PRO A 167 -12.98 14.73 -23.02
C PRO A 167 -14.41 14.20 -22.82
N GLU A 168 -15.10 13.82 -23.92
CA GLU A 168 -16.45 13.27 -23.86
C GLU A 168 -16.53 11.93 -23.12
N GLN A 169 -15.46 11.13 -23.18
CA GLN A 169 -15.37 9.88 -22.42
C GLN A 169 -15.22 10.15 -20.91
N LEU A 170 -14.48 11.19 -20.54
CA LEU A 170 -14.32 11.58 -19.14
C LEU A 170 -15.66 12.02 -18.54
N SER A 171 -16.41 12.89 -19.23
CA SER A 171 -17.69 13.39 -18.73
C SER A 171 -18.71 12.27 -18.50
N ARG A 172 -18.71 11.24 -19.36
CA ARG A 172 -19.57 10.04 -19.20
C ARG A 172 -19.13 9.12 -18.06
N LYS A 173 -17.88 9.24 -17.60
CA LYS A 173 -17.30 8.42 -16.54
C LYS A 173 -17.34 9.09 -15.17
N ILE A 174 -17.65 10.37 -15.12
CA ILE A 174 -17.85 11.09 -13.85
C ILE A 174 -19.27 10.79 -13.38
N VAL A 175 -19.38 9.80 -12.50
CA VAL A 175 -20.66 9.35 -11.95
C VAL A 175 -20.66 9.59 -10.44
N SER A 176 -21.69 10.29 -9.96
CA SER A 176 -21.93 10.46 -8.53
C SER A 176 -22.77 9.30 -7.98
N ALA A 177 -22.61 8.97 -6.72
CA ALA A 177 -23.52 8.05 -6.04
C ALA A 177 -24.92 8.68 -5.95
N LYS A 178 -25.97 7.89 -6.20
CA LYS A 178 -27.38 8.39 -6.14
C LYS A 178 -27.72 8.99 -4.77
N GLU A 179 -27.13 8.45 -3.71
CA GLU A 179 -27.31 8.89 -2.34
C GLU A 179 -26.70 10.28 -2.07
N ALA A 180 -25.79 10.75 -2.90
CA ALA A 180 -25.16 12.06 -2.77
C ALA A 180 -26.00 13.19 -3.40
N LEU A 181 -26.94 12.86 -4.29
CA LEU A 181 -27.73 13.85 -5.02
C LEU A 181 -28.61 14.77 -4.13
N PRO A 182 -29.16 14.33 -2.97
CA PRO A 182 -29.94 15.20 -2.10
C PRO A 182 -29.12 16.31 -1.41
N TRP A 183 -27.80 16.25 -1.48
CA TRP A 183 -26.88 17.18 -0.79
C TRP A 183 -26.23 18.21 -1.73
N ILE A 184 -26.58 18.19 -3.01
CA ILE A 184 -26.16 19.11 -4.03
C ILE A 184 -27.33 20.02 -4.46
#